data_72f618682508716ba10e770aaeeb6339
#
_entry.id   72f618682508716ba10e770aaeeb6339
#
_cell.length_a   1.000
_cell.length_b   1.000
_cell.length_c   1.000
_cell.angle_alpha   90.00
_cell.angle_beta   90.00
_cell.angle_gamma   90.00
#
_symmetry.space_group_name_H-M   'P 1'
#
loop_
_entity.id
_entity.type
_entity.pdbx_description
1 polymer ?
#
loop_
_entity_poly.entity_id
_entity_poly.type
_entity_poly.pdbx_seq_one_letter_code
_entity_poly.pdbx_strand_id
1 'polypeptide(L)'
;CHELGVSKRDAMLLIEMVGKNPFKIKNEVGKIKAYLGGDNFVLEEVKKIVSIEKEFQIYQIVREILTNNVLEAMDYLKKTKEYMGVLYSLYGELEAMYKISSLQKEGKVFSSNYNVFKKQFEEYEDIFKNNGRIPNPYVIYKKLGIEKNYTKDNLKSLVYRCWEVERDINTGKLVMAPAVDNLILEIISCFK
;
A
#
# COMPACT_ATOMS: atom_id res chain seq x y z
N CYS A 1 18.10 -5.43 -15.27
CA CYS A 1 18.66 -6.00 -14.02
C CYS A 1 20.08 -6.53 -14.26
N HIS A 2 20.31 -7.38 -15.25
CA HIS A 2 21.66 -7.84 -15.60
C HIS A 2 22.63 -6.68 -15.88
N GLU A 3 22.14 -5.63 -16.48
CA GLU A 3 22.93 -4.47 -16.86
C GLU A 3 23.40 -3.58 -15.69
N LEU A 4 22.77 -3.69 -14.52
CA LEU A 4 23.11 -2.91 -13.32
C LEU A 4 23.80 -3.77 -12.24
N GLY A 5 23.99 -5.08 -12.46
CA GLY A 5 24.56 -5.98 -11.45
C GLY A 5 23.73 -6.09 -10.16
N VAL A 6 22.44 -5.77 -10.21
CA VAL A 6 21.57 -5.71 -9.02
C VAL A 6 20.96 -7.05 -8.67
N SER A 7 20.67 -7.26 -7.38
CA SER A 7 19.96 -8.44 -6.92
C SER A 7 18.55 -8.51 -7.54
N LYS A 8 18.00 -9.73 -7.68
CA LYS A 8 16.64 -9.92 -8.17
C LYS A 8 15.62 -9.16 -7.29
N ARG A 9 15.85 -9.08 -5.99
CA ARG A 9 15.01 -8.37 -5.03
C ARG A 9 14.99 -6.86 -5.31
N ASP A 10 16.16 -6.26 -5.47
CA ASP A 10 16.27 -4.81 -5.73
C ASP A 10 15.72 -4.46 -7.10
N ALA A 11 15.93 -5.32 -8.10
CA ALA A 11 15.34 -5.17 -9.40
C ALA A 11 13.80 -5.19 -9.38
N MET A 12 13.20 -6.10 -8.62
CA MET A 12 11.75 -6.15 -8.46
C MET A 12 11.23 -4.89 -7.77
N LEU A 13 11.91 -4.42 -6.72
CA LEU A 13 11.55 -3.20 -6.03
C LEU A 13 11.65 -1.96 -6.94
N LEU A 14 12.70 -1.85 -7.75
CA LEU A 14 12.80 -0.78 -8.75
C LEU A 14 11.64 -0.79 -9.74
N ILE A 15 11.23 -1.97 -10.21
CA ILE A 15 10.07 -2.10 -11.10
C ILE A 15 8.78 -1.70 -10.40
N GLU A 16 8.62 -2.05 -9.12
CA GLU A 16 7.46 -1.59 -8.33
C GLU A 16 7.46 -0.07 -8.17
N MET A 17 8.63 0.55 -7.93
CA MET A 17 8.76 1.99 -7.73
C MET A 17 8.50 2.80 -9.01
N VAL A 18 9.05 2.39 -10.15
CA VAL A 18 8.98 3.14 -11.41
C VAL A 18 7.83 2.71 -12.32
N GLY A 19 7.11 1.65 -11.92
CA GLY A 19 6.02 1.06 -12.68
C GLY A 19 6.47 0.04 -13.71
N LYS A 20 5.47 -0.66 -14.27
CA LYS A 20 5.71 -1.80 -15.19
C LYS A 20 5.87 -1.39 -16.65
N ASN A 21 5.93 -0.10 -16.96
CA ASN A 21 6.10 0.38 -18.33
C ASN A 21 7.56 0.13 -18.80
N PRO A 22 7.81 -0.68 -19.85
CA PRO A 22 9.16 -1.02 -20.29
C PRO A 22 9.99 0.20 -20.72
N PHE A 23 9.38 1.20 -21.33
CA PHE A 23 10.06 2.43 -21.74
C PHE A 23 10.50 3.26 -20.54
N LYS A 24 9.63 3.40 -19.53
CA LYS A 24 10.02 4.05 -18.27
C LYS A 24 11.17 3.31 -17.60
N ILE A 25 11.06 1.99 -17.45
CA ILE A 25 12.10 1.16 -16.83
C ILE A 25 13.43 1.35 -17.55
N LYS A 26 13.43 1.33 -18.89
CA LYS A 26 14.63 1.54 -19.69
C LYS A 26 15.27 2.91 -19.44
N ASN A 27 14.45 3.96 -19.38
CA ASN A 27 14.93 5.32 -19.13
C ASN A 27 15.52 5.45 -17.71
N GLU A 28 14.84 4.87 -16.71
CA GLU A 28 15.32 4.89 -15.31
C GLU A 28 16.64 4.10 -15.17
N VAL A 29 16.74 2.93 -15.82
CA VAL A 29 18.01 2.17 -15.86
C VAL A 29 19.13 3.00 -16.48
N GLY A 30 18.85 3.75 -17.55
CA GLY A 30 19.81 4.67 -18.17
C GLY A 30 20.28 5.76 -17.21
N LYS A 31 19.36 6.41 -16.46
CA LYS A 31 19.70 7.40 -15.44
C LYS A 31 20.55 6.81 -14.31
N ILE A 32 20.16 5.62 -13.82
CA ILE A 32 20.90 4.94 -12.75
C ILE A 32 22.34 4.64 -13.22
N LYS A 33 22.54 4.11 -14.44
CA LYS A 33 23.85 3.85 -14.99
C LYS A 33 24.71 5.12 -15.07
N ALA A 34 24.13 6.20 -15.59
CA ALA A 34 24.82 7.48 -15.70
C ALA A 34 25.21 8.04 -14.32
N TYR A 35 24.33 7.89 -13.33
CA TYR A 35 24.60 8.34 -11.97
C TYR A 35 25.69 7.53 -11.28
N LEU A 36 25.68 6.20 -11.42
CA LEU A 36 26.64 5.32 -10.78
C LEU A 36 28.05 5.43 -11.39
N GLY A 37 28.18 5.81 -12.68
CA GLY A 37 29.46 6.01 -13.32
C GLY A 37 30.45 4.83 -13.24
N GLY A 38 29.98 3.64 -12.91
CA GLY A 38 30.75 2.43 -12.64
C GLY A 38 30.81 2.03 -11.15
N ASP A 39 30.27 2.83 -10.25
CA ASP A 39 30.18 2.51 -8.82
C ASP A 39 29.14 1.41 -8.53
N ASN A 40 29.25 0.82 -7.34
CA ASN A 40 28.34 -0.21 -6.90
C ASN A 40 26.91 0.33 -6.71
N PHE A 41 25.91 -0.50 -7.03
CA PHE A 41 24.51 -0.19 -6.82
C PHE A 41 24.18 -0.11 -5.33
N VAL A 42 23.72 1.07 -4.87
CA VAL A 42 23.19 1.29 -3.52
C VAL A 42 21.75 1.77 -3.66
N LEU A 43 20.80 0.95 -3.19
CA LEU A 43 19.35 1.19 -3.37
C LEU A 43 18.91 2.56 -2.84
N GLU A 44 19.39 2.96 -1.65
CA GLU A 44 19.02 4.23 -1.03
C GLU A 44 19.49 5.46 -1.84
N GLU A 45 20.64 5.37 -2.50
CA GLU A 45 21.09 6.44 -3.40
C GLU A 45 20.27 6.47 -4.69
N VAL A 46 19.96 5.28 -5.23
CA VAL A 46 19.15 5.16 -6.44
C VAL A 46 17.72 5.66 -6.23
N LYS A 47 17.12 5.46 -5.07
CA LYS A 47 15.82 6.02 -4.74
C LYS A 47 15.74 7.55 -4.86
N LYS A 48 16.83 8.26 -4.67
CA LYS A 48 16.87 9.73 -4.76
C LYS A 48 16.77 10.25 -6.19
N ILE A 49 17.13 9.44 -7.17
CA ILE A 49 17.22 9.86 -8.58
C ILE A 49 16.14 9.26 -9.48
N VAL A 50 15.52 8.14 -9.08
CA VAL A 50 14.47 7.50 -9.87
C VAL A 50 13.15 8.26 -9.75
N SER A 51 12.39 8.28 -10.84
CA SER A 51 11.04 8.84 -10.87
C SER A 51 10.05 7.82 -10.31
N ILE A 52 9.72 7.95 -9.03
CA ILE A 52 8.80 7.03 -8.34
C ILE A 52 7.38 7.29 -8.82
N GLU A 53 6.64 6.23 -9.16
CA GLU A 53 5.22 6.34 -9.52
C GLU A 53 4.37 6.78 -8.32
N LYS A 54 3.37 7.61 -8.62
CA LYS A 54 2.46 8.18 -7.64
C LYS A 54 1.72 7.10 -6.84
N GLU A 55 1.25 6.06 -7.52
CA GLU A 55 0.55 4.93 -6.90
C GLU A 55 1.43 4.19 -5.89
N PHE A 56 2.71 4.04 -6.20
CA PHE A 56 3.68 3.44 -5.29
C PHE A 56 3.93 4.33 -4.06
N GLN A 57 4.05 5.65 -4.26
CA GLN A 57 4.19 6.60 -3.16
C GLN A 57 2.96 6.56 -2.23
N ILE A 58 1.74 6.62 -2.80
CA ILE A 58 0.50 6.54 -2.03
C ILE A 58 0.44 5.22 -1.23
N TYR A 59 0.79 4.09 -1.86
CA TYR A 59 0.82 2.80 -1.18
C TYR A 59 1.78 2.80 0.01
N GLN A 60 2.99 3.38 -0.14
CA GLN A 60 3.95 3.50 0.97
C GLN A 60 3.38 4.35 2.11
N ILE A 61 2.84 5.52 1.79
CA ILE A 61 2.24 6.43 2.77
C ILE A 61 1.09 5.78 3.54
N VAL A 62 0.22 5.06 2.85
CA VAL A 62 -0.88 4.32 3.48
C VAL A 62 -0.35 3.24 4.43
N ARG A 63 0.71 2.56 4.04
CA ARG A 63 1.36 1.57 4.90
C ARG A 63 1.96 2.19 6.16
N GLU A 64 2.60 3.36 6.06
CA GLU A 64 3.10 4.11 7.21
C GLU A 64 1.95 4.47 8.18
N ILE A 65 0.83 4.97 7.66
CA ILE A 65 -0.38 5.25 8.46
C ILE A 65 -0.84 3.99 9.22
N LEU A 66 -0.97 2.87 8.51
CA LEU A 66 -1.47 1.61 9.07
C LEU A 66 -0.49 0.92 10.04
N THR A 67 0.75 1.37 10.11
CA THR A 67 1.78 0.92 11.06
C THR A 67 2.12 1.98 12.12
N ASN A 68 1.25 2.99 12.28
CA ASN A 68 1.38 4.07 13.27
C ASN A 68 2.58 5.01 13.08
N ASN A 69 3.08 5.13 11.85
CA ASN A 69 4.12 6.10 11.49
C ASN A 69 3.53 7.20 10.60
N VAL A 70 3.05 8.29 11.21
CA VAL A 70 2.21 9.28 10.52
C VAL A 70 2.92 10.54 10.06
N LEU A 71 4.11 10.82 10.57
CA LEU A 71 4.78 12.09 10.28
C LEU A 71 5.07 12.24 8.78
N GLU A 72 5.59 11.20 8.15
CA GLU A 72 5.87 11.17 6.70
C GLU A 72 4.58 11.27 5.88
N ALA A 73 3.50 10.64 6.33
CA ALA A 73 2.21 10.68 5.67
C ALA A 73 1.60 12.08 5.67
N MET A 74 1.62 12.76 6.80
CA MET A 74 1.12 14.14 6.92
C MET A 74 1.95 15.13 6.10
N ASP A 75 3.29 14.97 6.09
CA ASP A 75 4.19 15.79 5.28
C ASP A 75 3.94 15.56 3.77
N TYR A 76 3.79 14.31 3.35
CA TYR A 76 3.41 13.94 1.97
C TYR A 76 2.11 14.61 1.54
N LEU A 77 1.04 14.48 2.35
CA LEU A 77 -0.26 15.07 2.05
C LEU A 77 -0.23 16.60 1.96
N LYS A 78 0.52 17.24 2.85
CA LYS A 78 0.71 18.72 2.81
C LYS A 78 1.37 19.17 1.50
N LYS A 79 2.36 18.40 1.01
CA LYS A 79 3.11 18.72 -0.20
C LYS A 79 2.35 18.42 -1.49
N THR A 80 1.73 17.23 -1.55
CA THR A 80 1.16 16.70 -2.80
C THR A 80 -0.33 16.97 -2.99
N LYS A 81 -1.06 17.18 -1.89
CA LYS A 81 -2.53 17.32 -1.86
C LYS A 81 -3.29 16.06 -2.35
N GLU A 82 -2.65 14.90 -2.32
CA GLU A 82 -3.19 13.63 -2.81
C GLU A 82 -4.18 12.95 -1.86
N TYR A 83 -5.04 13.73 -1.22
CA TYR A 83 -5.96 13.27 -0.19
C TYR A 83 -6.92 12.18 -0.67
N MET A 84 -7.53 12.32 -1.86
CA MET A 84 -8.46 11.30 -2.37
C MET A 84 -7.74 10.00 -2.74
N GLY A 85 -6.54 10.08 -3.32
CA GLY A 85 -5.73 8.90 -3.61
C GLY A 85 -5.38 8.12 -2.35
N VAL A 86 -5.00 8.81 -1.27
CA VAL A 86 -4.73 8.21 0.04
C VAL A 86 -6.01 7.63 0.65
N LEU A 87 -7.15 8.33 0.59
CA LEU A 87 -8.44 7.85 1.09
C LEU A 87 -8.87 6.53 0.41
N TYR A 88 -8.83 6.46 -0.93
CA TYR A 88 -9.19 5.24 -1.67
C TYR A 88 -8.23 4.08 -1.38
N SER A 89 -6.93 4.38 -1.24
CA SER A 89 -5.95 3.36 -0.89
C SER A 89 -6.14 2.85 0.55
N LEU A 90 -6.43 3.74 1.52
CA LEU A 90 -6.78 3.37 2.90
C LEU A 90 -8.01 2.46 2.93
N TYR A 91 -9.08 2.83 2.21
CA TYR A 91 -10.28 2.01 2.11
C TYR A 91 -9.95 0.59 1.64
N GLY A 92 -9.21 0.43 0.53
CA GLY A 92 -8.86 -0.88 -0.02
C GLY A 92 -7.98 -1.72 0.92
N GLU A 93 -7.04 -1.08 1.64
CA GLU A 93 -6.17 -1.76 2.61
C GLU A 93 -6.97 -2.22 3.84
N LEU A 94 -7.79 -1.34 4.43
CA LEU A 94 -8.63 -1.64 5.60
C LEU A 94 -9.69 -2.71 5.26
N GLU A 95 -10.32 -2.64 4.09
CA GLU A 95 -11.29 -3.64 3.63
C GLU A 95 -10.64 -5.03 3.52
N ALA A 96 -9.46 -5.12 2.92
CA ALA A 96 -8.75 -6.38 2.81
C ALA A 96 -8.34 -6.95 4.18
N MET A 97 -7.87 -6.09 5.12
CA MET A 97 -7.55 -6.50 6.48
C MET A 97 -8.82 -6.95 7.25
N TYR A 98 -9.95 -6.29 7.05
CA TYR A 98 -11.23 -6.71 7.64
C TYR A 98 -11.66 -8.09 7.13
N LYS A 99 -11.53 -8.36 5.83
CA LYS A 99 -11.81 -9.66 5.21
C LYS A 99 -10.91 -10.76 5.80
N ILE A 100 -9.61 -10.51 5.93
CA ILE A 100 -8.65 -11.43 6.60
C ILE A 100 -9.11 -11.72 8.03
N SER A 101 -9.32 -10.68 8.83
CA SER A 101 -9.73 -10.81 10.23
C SER A 101 -11.08 -11.53 10.39
N SER A 102 -11.98 -11.38 9.41
CA SER A 102 -13.28 -12.08 9.40
C SER A 102 -13.10 -13.58 9.19
N LEU A 103 -12.29 -13.97 8.19
CA LEU A 103 -11.99 -15.38 7.92
C LEU A 103 -11.25 -16.03 9.11
N GLN A 104 -10.34 -15.32 9.75
CA GLN A 104 -9.64 -15.81 10.94
C GLN A 104 -10.60 -16.06 12.12
N LYS A 105 -11.59 -15.18 12.34
CA LYS A 105 -12.64 -15.41 13.36
C LYS A 105 -13.53 -16.63 13.04
N GLU A 106 -13.66 -17.00 11.78
CA GLU A 106 -14.36 -18.22 11.32
C GLU A 106 -13.47 -19.46 11.42
N GLY A 107 -12.30 -19.36 12.04
CA GLY A 107 -11.38 -20.48 12.25
C GLY A 107 -10.45 -20.76 11.07
N LYS A 108 -10.42 -19.90 10.04
CA LYS A 108 -9.48 -20.03 8.94
C LYS A 108 -8.10 -19.53 9.37
N VAL A 109 -7.08 -20.34 9.16
CA VAL A 109 -5.70 -20.01 9.53
C VAL A 109 -4.89 -19.75 8.28
N PHE A 110 -4.31 -18.54 8.18
CA PHE A 110 -3.40 -18.18 7.10
C PHE A 110 -1.96 -18.38 7.52
N SER A 111 -1.20 -19.06 6.67
CA SER A 111 0.21 -19.34 6.91
C SER A 111 1.08 -18.10 6.74
N SER A 112 2.09 -17.95 7.59
CA SER A 112 3.18 -16.97 7.40
C SER A 112 4.17 -17.37 6.29
N ASN A 113 4.08 -18.60 5.75
CA ASN A 113 4.82 -19.01 4.56
C ASN A 113 4.02 -18.66 3.31
N TYR A 114 4.57 -17.83 2.43
CA TYR A 114 3.87 -17.36 1.23
C TYR A 114 3.39 -18.48 0.30
N ASN A 115 4.18 -19.55 0.10
CA ASN A 115 3.79 -20.64 -0.81
C ASN A 115 2.59 -21.43 -0.28
N VAL A 116 2.50 -21.57 1.04
CA VAL A 116 1.35 -22.21 1.71
C VAL A 116 0.15 -21.26 1.67
N PHE A 117 0.37 -19.97 2.02
CA PHE A 117 -0.66 -18.93 1.96
C PHE A 117 -1.29 -18.84 0.57
N LYS A 118 -0.49 -18.88 -0.50
CA LYS A 118 -0.99 -18.78 -1.87
C LYS A 118 -2.02 -19.86 -2.18
N LYS A 119 -1.78 -21.09 -1.76
CA LYS A 119 -2.74 -22.22 -1.92
C LYS A 119 -4.00 -22.01 -1.09
N GLN A 120 -3.85 -21.52 0.15
CA GLN A 120 -4.99 -21.21 1.02
C GLN A 120 -5.82 -20.06 0.45
N PHE A 121 -5.18 -19.06 -0.15
CA PHE A 121 -5.86 -17.91 -0.75
C PHE A 121 -6.76 -18.33 -1.92
N GLU A 122 -6.38 -19.32 -2.72
CA GLU A 122 -7.19 -19.84 -3.84
C GLU A 122 -8.59 -20.32 -3.40
N GLU A 123 -8.74 -20.75 -2.14
CA GLU A 123 -10.04 -21.16 -1.58
C GLU A 123 -10.96 -19.96 -1.25
N TYR A 124 -10.39 -18.77 -1.07
CA TYR A 124 -11.10 -17.57 -0.61
C TYR A 124 -10.96 -16.39 -1.57
N GLU A 125 -10.36 -16.56 -2.74
CA GLU A 125 -10.03 -15.46 -3.66
C GLU A 125 -11.26 -14.65 -4.09
N ASP A 126 -12.43 -15.29 -4.17
CA ASP A 126 -13.69 -14.65 -4.51
C ASP A 126 -14.11 -13.57 -3.50
N ILE A 127 -13.78 -13.75 -2.21
CA ILE A 127 -14.04 -12.77 -1.15
C ILE A 127 -13.24 -11.49 -1.38
N PHE A 128 -12.05 -11.61 -1.96
CA PHE A 128 -11.13 -10.50 -2.22
C PHE A 128 -11.33 -9.86 -3.59
N LYS A 129 -12.26 -10.34 -4.42
CA LYS A 129 -12.54 -9.72 -5.72
C LYS A 129 -12.92 -8.25 -5.56
N ASN A 130 -12.33 -7.43 -6.40
CA ASN A 130 -12.69 -6.04 -6.56
C ASN A 130 -12.96 -5.75 -8.05
N ASN A 131 -14.15 -5.24 -8.37
CA ASN A 131 -14.59 -5.01 -9.75
C ASN A 131 -14.37 -6.23 -10.68
N GLY A 132 -14.65 -7.43 -10.16
CA GLY A 132 -14.50 -8.69 -10.91
C GLY A 132 -13.06 -9.19 -11.07
N ARG A 133 -12.06 -8.49 -10.50
CA ARG A 133 -10.64 -8.87 -10.56
C ARG A 133 -10.18 -9.44 -9.22
N ILE A 134 -9.52 -10.59 -9.27
CA ILE A 134 -8.85 -11.19 -8.11
C ILE A 134 -7.50 -10.46 -7.92
N PRO A 135 -7.21 -9.95 -6.71
CA PRO A 135 -5.93 -9.33 -6.43
C PRO A 135 -4.80 -10.37 -6.44
N ASN A 136 -3.58 -9.91 -6.70
CA ASN A 136 -2.41 -10.79 -6.56
C ASN A 136 -2.32 -11.30 -5.10
N PRO A 137 -2.22 -12.62 -4.87
CA PRO A 137 -2.12 -13.20 -3.53
C PRO A 137 -1.05 -12.56 -2.64
N TYR A 138 0.06 -12.13 -3.23
CA TYR A 138 1.15 -11.48 -2.51
C TYR A 138 0.74 -10.12 -1.90
N VAL A 139 -0.16 -9.40 -2.55
CA VAL A 139 -0.70 -8.13 -2.04
C VAL A 139 -1.51 -8.37 -0.76
N ILE A 140 -2.32 -9.44 -0.73
CA ILE A 140 -3.09 -9.81 0.46
C ILE A 140 -2.16 -10.39 1.54
N TYR A 141 -1.19 -11.20 1.14
CA TYR A 141 -0.19 -11.75 2.06
C TYR A 141 0.57 -10.68 2.85
N LYS A 142 0.94 -9.57 2.20
CA LYS A 142 1.62 -8.43 2.86
C LYS A 142 0.80 -7.78 3.98
N LYS A 143 -0.51 -8.01 4.03
CA LYS A 143 -1.40 -7.49 5.06
C LYS A 143 -1.49 -8.38 6.29
N LEU A 144 -1.09 -9.66 6.16
CA LEU A 144 -0.96 -10.56 7.31
C LEU A 144 0.09 -10.01 8.28
N GLY A 145 -0.31 -9.72 9.48
CA GLY A 145 0.53 -9.12 10.48
C GLY A 145 0.19 -7.66 10.76
N ILE A 146 -0.11 -6.84 9.74
CA ILE A 146 -0.60 -5.47 9.96
C ILE A 146 -2.00 -5.50 10.55
N GLU A 147 -2.88 -6.38 10.06
CA GLU A 147 -4.26 -6.53 10.55
C GLU A 147 -4.33 -6.86 12.04
N LYS A 148 -3.29 -7.49 12.59
CA LYS A 148 -3.21 -7.86 14.03
C LYS A 148 -3.14 -6.65 14.96
N ASN A 149 -2.71 -5.51 14.42
CA ASN A 149 -2.63 -4.25 15.16
C ASN A 149 -4.01 -3.61 15.37
N TYR A 150 -5.06 -4.21 14.79
CA TYR A 150 -6.43 -3.71 14.89
C TYR A 150 -7.37 -4.80 15.39
N THR A 151 -8.48 -4.43 16.02
CA THR A 151 -9.57 -5.37 16.26
C THR A 151 -10.42 -5.50 15.00
N LYS A 152 -11.14 -6.63 14.84
CA LYS A 152 -12.08 -6.78 13.72
C LYS A 152 -13.14 -5.67 13.71
N ASP A 153 -13.61 -5.27 14.88
CA ASP A 153 -14.65 -4.25 15.00
C ASP A 153 -14.12 -2.87 14.64
N ASN A 154 -12.86 -2.55 15.02
CA ASN A 154 -12.18 -1.34 14.57
C ASN A 154 -12.02 -1.34 13.04
N LEU A 155 -11.56 -2.44 12.44
CA LEU A 155 -11.43 -2.54 10.98
C LEU A 155 -12.77 -2.32 10.28
N LYS A 156 -13.85 -2.94 10.78
CA LYS A 156 -15.20 -2.74 10.24
C LYS A 156 -15.62 -1.27 10.31
N SER A 157 -15.44 -0.65 11.47
CA SER A 157 -15.79 0.75 11.71
C SER A 157 -15.00 1.69 10.79
N LEU A 158 -13.67 1.46 10.65
CA LEU A 158 -12.81 2.27 9.81
C LEU A 158 -13.12 2.15 8.31
N VAL A 159 -13.47 0.95 7.83
CA VAL A 159 -13.95 0.76 6.44
C VAL A 159 -15.21 1.59 6.18
N TYR A 160 -16.18 1.53 7.11
CA TYR A 160 -17.40 2.32 7.00
C TYR A 160 -17.09 3.83 7.06
N ARG A 161 -16.19 4.22 7.94
CA ARG A 161 -15.76 5.62 8.09
C ARG A 161 -15.11 6.19 6.84
N CYS A 162 -14.27 5.40 6.14
CA CYS A 162 -13.72 5.82 4.84
C CYS A 162 -14.83 6.15 3.83
N TRP A 163 -15.87 5.30 3.74
CA TRP A 163 -17.01 5.53 2.87
C TRP A 163 -17.81 6.78 3.25
N GLU A 164 -18.04 7.02 4.55
CA GLU A 164 -18.72 8.23 5.01
C GLU A 164 -17.94 9.49 4.65
N VAL A 165 -16.62 9.49 4.88
CA VAL A 165 -15.74 10.61 4.57
C VAL A 165 -15.74 10.90 3.07
N GLU A 166 -15.64 9.87 2.22
CA GLU A 166 -15.75 10.01 0.77
C GLU A 166 -17.08 10.64 0.35
N ARG A 167 -18.20 10.09 0.83
CA ARG A 167 -19.54 10.59 0.54
C ARG A 167 -19.70 12.05 0.95
N ASP A 168 -19.23 12.41 2.15
CA ASP A 168 -19.43 13.73 2.71
C ASP A 168 -18.50 14.79 2.05
N ILE A 169 -17.33 14.38 1.56
CA ILE A 169 -16.49 15.21 0.68
C ILE A 169 -17.19 15.41 -0.68
N ASN A 170 -17.66 14.35 -1.30
CA ASN A 170 -18.30 14.40 -2.64
C ASN A 170 -19.61 15.20 -2.63
N THR A 171 -20.31 15.25 -1.49
CA THR A 171 -21.52 16.06 -1.31
C THR A 171 -21.25 17.48 -0.81
N GLY A 172 -20.00 17.86 -0.61
CA GLY A 172 -19.61 19.19 -0.14
C GLY A 172 -19.88 19.46 1.35
N LYS A 173 -20.23 18.43 2.13
CA LYS A 173 -20.43 18.55 3.59
C LYS A 173 -19.13 18.71 4.37
N LEU A 174 -18.06 18.11 3.88
CA LEU A 174 -16.74 18.17 4.49
C LEU A 174 -15.70 18.73 3.52
N VAL A 175 -14.76 19.49 4.08
CA VAL A 175 -13.57 19.94 3.35
C VAL A 175 -12.56 18.79 3.32
N MET A 176 -12.07 18.44 2.13
CA MET A 176 -11.26 17.24 1.85
C MET A 176 -10.06 17.08 2.80
N ALA A 177 -9.20 18.09 2.88
CA ALA A 177 -7.95 17.98 3.64
C ALA A 177 -8.19 17.66 5.12
N PRO A 178 -8.95 18.49 5.89
CA PRO A 178 -9.18 18.19 7.30
C PRO A 178 -10.00 16.91 7.52
N ALA A 179 -10.86 16.52 6.58
CA ALA A 179 -11.63 15.26 6.70
C ALA A 179 -10.72 14.02 6.62
N VAL A 180 -9.77 14.01 5.68
CA VAL A 180 -8.81 12.90 5.56
C VAL A 180 -7.79 12.93 6.70
N ASP A 181 -7.32 14.12 7.12
CA ASP A 181 -6.42 14.23 8.27
C ASP A 181 -7.08 13.66 9.54
N ASN A 182 -8.36 13.99 9.80
CA ASN A 182 -9.10 13.42 10.94
C ASN A 182 -9.29 11.91 10.82
N LEU A 183 -9.58 11.40 9.63
CA LEU A 183 -9.66 9.94 9.40
C LEU A 183 -8.33 9.24 9.73
N ILE A 184 -7.21 9.82 9.34
CA ILE A 184 -5.88 9.29 9.68
C ILE A 184 -5.70 9.24 11.20
N LEU A 185 -6.09 10.29 11.93
CA LEU A 185 -6.03 10.29 13.40
C LEU A 185 -6.95 9.23 14.04
N GLU A 186 -8.15 9.02 13.47
CA GLU A 186 -9.05 7.94 13.89
C GLU A 186 -8.41 6.56 13.69
N ILE A 187 -7.75 6.32 12.53
CA ILE A 187 -7.04 5.06 12.26
C ILE A 187 -5.95 4.79 13.29
N ILE A 188 -5.15 5.82 13.62
CA ILE A 188 -4.07 5.72 14.60
C ILE A 188 -4.62 5.43 16.00
N SER A 189 -5.72 6.08 16.38
CA SER A 189 -6.34 5.84 17.69
C SER A 189 -6.86 4.42 17.87
N CYS A 190 -7.09 3.69 16.77
CA CYS A 190 -7.49 2.29 16.77
C CYS A 190 -6.32 1.31 16.78
N PHE A 191 -5.08 1.79 16.64
CA PHE A 191 -3.87 0.97 16.70
C PHE A 191 -3.66 0.45 18.12
N LYS A 192 -3.35 -0.86 18.25
CA LYS A 192 -3.16 -1.55 19.55
C LYS A 192 -1.77 -1.29 20.14
#